data_39cb560f65e203b74506245eb207c6dc
#
_entry.id   39cb560f65e203b74506245eb207c6dc
#
_cell.length_a   1.000
_cell.length_b   1.000
_cell.length_c   1.000
_cell.angle_alpha   90.00
_cell.angle_beta   90.00
_cell.angle_gamma   90.00
#
_symmetry.space_group_name_H-M   'P 1'
#
loop_
_entity.id
_entity.type
_entity.pdbx_description
1 polymer ?
#
loop_
_entity_poly.entity_id
_entity_poly.type
_entity_poly.pdbx_seq_one_letter_code
_entity_poly.pdbx_strand_id
1 'polypeptide(L)'
;IQDELHLIKESLGAYDSHYETLIEYFIRHLSGCNRGIKVIGATATISAYAEQARHLYWKNAIRFPAASPYLNHDFYSFVDEKDIGRIIVGYAPFGKAIVNSVAFSLQYLKRVVYELYQAPEQILRIPGMSFDGSPEEKIAAALRLLEDYWIILEYNNVKMESNRVLQALEDPINTELIAEGIQPLIAKKMTGDDTFQEVRATLSSIEHAESVIHDLDFNMIAATSMISHGVDADRFNLMMFYGMPGNTAEYIQAYSRVGRKHTGVVIDIMRPSREKDQSYLKNFVKFHEYKDILVDSVSINRWATKAVENTLPGILSSLILNYYEYELQFSIGDVSKYGDLKKALTVGAITADMLKNHAHHIYKCSDND
;
A
#
# COMPACT_ATOMS: atom_id res chain seq x y z
N ILE A 1 2.18 -4.28 -18.55
CA ILE A 1 1.20 -3.81 -17.55
C ILE A 1 1.96 -3.60 -16.25
N GLN A 2 1.79 -2.42 -15.65
CA GLN A 2 2.41 -2.01 -14.39
C GLN A 2 1.29 -1.75 -13.38
N ASP A 3 1.14 -2.64 -12.42
CA ASP A 3 0.19 -2.44 -11.33
C ASP A 3 0.83 -1.66 -10.17
N GLU A 4 0.02 -0.99 -9.37
CA GLU A 4 0.42 -0.18 -8.22
C GLU A 4 1.55 0.82 -8.55
N LEU A 5 1.39 1.56 -9.66
CA LEU A 5 2.40 2.48 -10.19
C LEU A 5 2.92 3.49 -9.14
N HIS A 6 2.08 3.88 -8.16
CA HIS A 6 2.45 4.80 -7.08
C HIS A 6 3.54 4.25 -6.13
N LEU A 7 3.81 2.93 -6.15
CA LEU A 7 4.90 2.32 -5.37
C LEU A 7 6.27 2.53 -5.99
N ILE A 8 6.31 2.81 -7.31
CA ILE A 8 7.55 3.06 -8.03
C ILE A 8 7.93 4.53 -7.86
N LYS A 9 8.55 4.83 -6.73
CA LYS A 9 8.92 6.18 -6.29
C LYS A 9 10.34 6.22 -5.71
N GLU A 10 10.84 7.44 -5.50
CA GLU A 10 12.12 7.69 -4.85
C GLU A 10 13.27 6.90 -5.49
N SER A 11 14.08 6.19 -4.70
CA SER A 11 15.22 5.41 -5.19
C SER A 11 14.80 4.22 -6.06
N LEU A 12 13.70 3.54 -5.72
CA LEU A 12 13.18 2.43 -6.55
C LEU A 12 12.78 2.95 -7.94
N GLY A 13 12.04 4.04 -8.01
CA GLY A 13 11.65 4.65 -9.28
C GLY A 13 12.85 5.17 -10.09
N ALA A 14 13.86 5.73 -9.41
CA ALA A 14 15.08 6.15 -10.06
C ALA A 14 15.85 4.97 -10.68
N TYR A 15 15.96 3.85 -9.97
CA TYR A 15 16.62 2.64 -10.49
C TYR A 15 15.83 2.00 -11.63
N ASP A 16 14.54 1.81 -11.43
CA ASP A 16 13.63 1.21 -12.41
C ASP A 16 13.65 1.98 -13.74
N SER A 17 13.67 3.30 -13.70
CA SER A 17 13.70 4.16 -14.87
C SER A 17 14.89 3.89 -15.81
N HIS A 18 16.03 3.49 -15.28
CA HIS A 18 17.22 3.15 -16.06
C HIS A 18 17.06 1.79 -16.75
N TYR A 19 16.51 0.79 -16.04
CA TYR A 19 16.26 -0.53 -16.61
C TYR A 19 15.12 -0.51 -17.64
N GLU A 20 14.06 0.25 -17.40
CA GLU A 20 12.99 0.47 -18.37
C GLU A 20 13.51 1.11 -19.68
N THR A 21 14.42 2.07 -19.57
CA THR A 21 15.10 2.67 -20.73
C THR A 21 15.90 1.64 -21.50
N LEU A 22 16.63 0.76 -20.81
CA LEU A 22 17.42 -0.31 -21.43
C LEU A 22 16.52 -1.36 -22.10
N ILE A 23 15.44 -1.77 -21.45
CA ILE A 23 14.46 -2.72 -22.01
C ILE A 23 13.81 -2.14 -23.28
N GLU A 24 13.40 -0.87 -23.24
CA GLU A 24 12.85 -0.17 -24.42
C GLU A 24 13.86 -0.18 -25.58
N TYR A 25 15.14 0.09 -25.28
CA TYR A 25 16.20 0.05 -26.27
C TYR A 25 16.34 -1.36 -26.90
N PHE A 26 16.40 -2.41 -26.10
CA PHE A 26 16.53 -3.77 -26.59
C PHE A 26 15.32 -4.19 -27.45
N ILE A 27 14.12 -3.84 -27.03
CA ILE A 27 12.92 -4.16 -27.83
C ILE A 27 12.96 -3.45 -29.17
N ARG A 28 13.37 -2.19 -29.23
CA ARG A 28 13.44 -1.45 -30.49
C ARG A 28 14.54 -1.97 -31.43
N HIS A 29 15.72 -2.25 -30.88
CA HIS A 29 16.89 -2.52 -31.70
C HIS A 29 17.16 -4.01 -31.95
N LEU A 30 16.88 -4.89 -30.96
CA LEU A 30 17.15 -6.33 -31.11
C LEU A 30 15.94 -7.12 -31.67
N SER A 31 14.72 -6.70 -31.36
CA SER A 31 13.53 -7.41 -31.85
C SER A 31 13.07 -7.01 -33.27
N GLY A 32 13.73 -6.02 -33.89
CA GLY A 32 13.29 -5.44 -35.16
C GLY A 32 11.97 -4.68 -35.10
N CYS A 33 11.44 -4.44 -33.90
CA CYS A 33 10.22 -3.72 -33.68
C CYS A 33 10.49 -2.21 -33.55
N ASN A 34 10.24 -1.45 -34.60
CA ASN A 34 10.40 0.01 -34.59
C ASN A 34 9.39 0.75 -33.69
N ARG A 35 8.43 0.03 -33.10
CA ARG A 35 7.46 0.63 -32.18
C ARG A 35 7.94 0.44 -30.76
N GLY A 36 7.90 1.52 -30.00
CA GLY A 36 8.20 1.48 -28.57
C GLY A 36 7.15 0.69 -27.78
N ILE A 37 7.50 0.32 -26.56
CA ILE A 37 6.61 -0.37 -25.63
C ILE A 37 5.45 0.56 -25.27
N LYS A 38 4.21 0.05 -25.32
CA LYS A 38 3.07 0.70 -24.69
C LYS A 38 2.97 0.24 -23.25
N VAL A 39 3.11 1.18 -22.30
CA VAL A 39 2.93 0.92 -20.88
C VAL A 39 1.48 1.21 -20.49
N ILE A 40 0.87 0.29 -19.77
CA ILE A 40 -0.43 0.46 -19.12
C ILE A 40 -0.19 0.40 -17.63
N GLY A 41 -0.31 1.55 -16.96
CA GLY A 41 -0.17 1.66 -15.51
C GLY A 41 -1.52 1.69 -14.83
N ALA A 42 -1.66 0.97 -13.71
CA ALA A 42 -2.81 1.02 -12.83
C ALA A 42 -2.39 1.52 -11.44
N THR A 43 -3.19 2.38 -10.84
CA THR A 43 -2.94 2.88 -9.48
C THR A 43 -4.20 3.52 -8.92
N ALA A 44 -4.46 3.33 -7.63
CA ALA A 44 -5.59 3.93 -6.95
C ALA A 44 -5.37 5.43 -6.64
N THR A 45 -4.12 5.86 -6.48
CA THR A 45 -3.77 7.19 -5.99
C THR A 45 -2.58 7.77 -6.75
N ILE A 46 -2.84 8.72 -7.65
CA ILE A 46 -1.77 9.40 -8.39
C ILE A 46 -2.18 10.85 -8.72
N SER A 47 -1.34 11.81 -8.36
CA SER A 47 -1.58 13.23 -8.67
C SER A 47 -0.83 13.69 -9.92
N ALA A 48 0.47 13.48 -9.98
CA ALA A 48 1.35 13.93 -11.06
C ALA A 48 1.74 12.80 -12.02
N TYR A 49 0.75 12.04 -12.51
CA TYR A 49 0.97 10.85 -13.33
C TYR A 49 1.79 11.11 -14.60
N ALA A 50 1.61 12.27 -15.23
CA ALA A 50 2.31 12.63 -16.46
C ALA A 50 3.81 12.83 -16.21
N GLU A 51 4.15 13.47 -15.08
CA GLU A 51 5.53 13.69 -14.65
C GLU A 51 6.18 12.36 -14.24
N GLN A 52 5.48 11.54 -13.46
CA GLN A 52 5.96 10.21 -13.08
C GLN A 52 6.22 9.33 -14.30
N ALA A 53 5.29 9.26 -15.24
CA ALA A 53 5.46 8.48 -16.48
C ALA A 53 6.62 9.00 -17.34
N ARG A 54 6.84 10.31 -17.36
CA ARG A 54 7.96 10.92 -18.05
C ARG A 54 9.30 10.57 -17.41
N HIS A 55 9.37 10.56 -16.08
CA HIS A 55 10.57 10.17 -15.36
C HIS A 55 10.87 8.67 -15.43
N LEU A 56 9.84 7.82 -15.39
CA LEU A 56 10.03 6.37 -15.47
C LEU A 56 10.31 5.89 -16.90
N TYR A 57 9.48 6.29 -17.86
CA TYR A 57 9.42 5.67 -19.18
C TYR A 57 9.80 6.59 -20.34
N TRP A 58 10.08 7.88 -20.09
CA TRP A 58 10.26 8.89 -21.14
C TRP A 58 9.08 8.96 -22.11
N LYS A 59 7.88 8.75 -21.63
CA LYS A 59 6.64 8.71 -22.41
C LYS A 59 5.65 9.75 -21.93
N ASN A 60 4.85 10.25 -22.85
CA ASN A 60 3.65 11.00 -22.51
C ASN A 60 2.58 10.04 -22.03
N ALA A 61 1.89 10.41 -20.96
CA ALA A 61 0.83 9.60 -20.38
C ALA A 61 -0.54 10.25 -20.61
N ILE A 62 -1.53 9.40 -20.80
CA ILE A 62 -2.94 9.78 -20.83
C ILE A 62 -3.63 9.07 -19.67
N ARG A 63 -4.30 9.83 -18.83
CA ARG A 63 -5.09 9.29 -17.72
C ARG A 63 -6.43 8.77 -18.23
N PHE A 64 -6.82 7.60 -17.76
CA PHE A 64 -8.15 7.04 -17.89
C PHE A 64 -8.69 6.67 -16.50
N PRO A 65 -9.93 7.05 -16.16
CA PRO A 65 -10.81 7.95 -16.91
C PRO A 65 -10.28 9.39 -16.99
N ALA A 66 -10.72 10.14 -17.99
CA ALA A 66 -10.40 11.55 -18.11
C ALA A 66 -10.89 12.34 -16.88
N ALA A 67 -10.22 13.44 -16.56
CA ALA A 67 -10.63 14.27 -15.43
C ALA A 67 -12.06 14.81 -15.66
N SER A 68 -12.91 14.66 -14.65
CA SER A 68 -14.24 15.26 -14.61
C SER A 68 -14.19 16.66 -13.98
N PRO A 69 -15.04 17.61 -14.38
CA PRO A 69 -15.24 18.87 -13.68
C PRO A 69 -15.99 18.68 -12.34
N TYR A 70 -16.53 17.50 -12.08
CA TYR A 70 -17.26 17.17 -10.87
C TYR A 70 -16.45 16.23 -9.99
N LEU A 71 -16.48 16.41 -8.67
CA LEU A 71 -15.77 15.57 -7.72
C LEU A 71 -16.42 14.19 -7.56
N ASN A 72 -17.74 14.13 -7.64
CA ASN A 72 -18.53 12.96 -7.24
C ASN A 72 -18.96 12.07 -8.41
N HIS A 73 -18.70 12.46 -9.65
CA HIS A 73 -18.98 11.62 -10.81
C HIS A 73 -18.10 11.93 -12.01
N ASP A 74 -17.85 10.93 -12.81
CA ASP A 74 -17.28 11.03 -14.13
C ASP A 74 -18.16 10.29 -15.16
N PHE A 75 -17.68 10.12 -16.38
CA PHE A 75 -18.44 9.42 -17.42
C PHE A 75 -18.71 7.94 -17.08
N TYR A 76 -17.89 7.33 -16.25
CA TYR A 76 -17.91 5.89 -15.96
C TYR A 76 -18.42 5.55 -14.57
N SER A 77 -18.32 6.48 -13.62
CA SER A 77 -18.58 6.23 -12.20
C SER A 77 -19.23 7.43 -11.52
N PHE A 78 -19.98 7.15 -10.48
CA PHE A 78 -20.56 8.15 -9.58
C PHE A 78 -20.49 7.67 -8.14
N VAL A 79 -20.49 8.62 -7.22
CA VAL A 79 -20.58 8.34 -5.78
C VAL A 79 -22.05 8.26 -5.40
N ASP A 80 -22.48 7.12 -4.85
CA ASP A 80 -23.81 7.01 -4.26
C ASP A 80 -23.77 7.58 -2.83
N GLU A 81 -24.36 8.76 -2.65
CA GLU A 81 -24.40 9.44 -1.35
C GLU A 81 -25.34 8.76 -0.33
N LYS A 82 -26.14 7.80 -0.76
CA LYS A 82 -27.07 7.06 0.11
C LYS A 82 -26.40 5.85 0.75
N ASP A 83 -25.35 5.33 0.14
CA ASP A 83 -24.62 4.17 0.64
C ASP A 83 -23.35 4.63 1.39
N ILE A 84 -23.41 4.54 2.71
CA ILE A 84 -22.31 4.93 3.59
C ILE A 84 -21.31 3.78 3.70
N GLY A 85 -20.27 3.83 2.89
CA GLY A 85 -19.21 2.83 2.92
C GLY A 85 -18.32 2.92 4.18
N ARG A 86 -18.09 4.14 4.70
CA ARG A 86 -17.20 4.35 5.87
C ARG A 86 -17.62 5.55 6.71
N ILE A 87 -17.45 5.43 8.02
CA ILE A 87 -17.52 6.52 9.00
C ILE A 87 -16.11 6.77 9.50
N ILE A 88 -15.60 7.98 9.28
CA ILE A 88 -14.26 8.37 9.69
C ILE A 88 -14.37 9.39 10.81
N VAL A 89 -13.75 9.10 11.97
CA VAL A 89 -13.78 9.94 13.17
C VAL A 89 -12.35 10.33 13.53
N GLY A 90 -12.08 11.62 13.68
CA GLY A 90 -10.76 12.12 14.06
C GLY A 90 -10.77 12.84 15.40
N TYR A 91 -9.79 12.55 16.24
CA TYR A 91 -9.56 13.32 17.45
C TYR A 91 -8.07 13.38 17.82
N ALA A 92 -7.70 14.35 18.67
CA ALA A 92 -6.37 14.45 19.23
C ALA A 92 -6.46 14.42 20.78
N PRO A 93 -5.66 13.55 21.44
CA PRO A 93 -5.62 13.49 22.89
C PRO A 93 -4.81 14.65 23.46
N PHE A 94 -5.47 15.56 24.16
CA PHE A 94 -4.78 16.61 24.90
C PHE A 94 -4.51 16.17 26.35
N GLY A 95 -3.28 16.37 26.83
CA GLY A 95 -2.89 16.05 28.21
C GLY A 95 -2.61 14.57 28.49
N LYS A 96 -2.66 13.70 27.48
CA LYS A 96 -2.36 12.26 27.57
C LYS A 96 -1.40 11.84 26.46
N ALA A 97 -0.59 10.82 26.72
CA ALA A 97 0.22 10.20 25.68
C ALA A 97 -0.67 9.51 24.65
N ILE A 98 -0.35 9.67 23.36
CA ILE A 98 -1.15 9.08 22.26
C ILE A 98 -1.27 7.55 22.39
N VAL A 99 -0.20 6.87 22.83
CA VAL A 99 -0.21 5.42 23.04
C VAL A 99 -1.32 4.98 23.99
N ASN A 100 -1.52 5.70 25.09
CA ASN A 100 -2.58 5.40 26.05
C ASN A 100 -3.97 5.65 25.44
N SER A 101 -4.09 6.71 24.63
CA SER A 101 -5.36 7.01 23.97
C SER A 101 -5.73 5.95 22.92
N VAL A 102 -4.74 5.44 22.18
CA VAL A 102 -4.92 4.31 21.27
C VAL A 102 -5.35 3.05 22.06
N ALA A 103 -4.63 2.71 23.13
CA ALA A 103 -4.92 1.54 23.96
C ALA A 103 -6.33 1.60 24.59
N PHE A 104 -6.72 2.75 25.16
CA PHE A 104 -8.08 2.94 25.71
C PHE A 104 -9.16 2.89 24.64
N SER A 105 -8.89 3.43 23.43
CA SER A 105 -9.88 3.35 22.34
C SER A 105 -10.05 1.92 21.82
N LEU A 106 -8.97 1.15 21.74
CA LEU A 106 -9.01 -0.28 21.42
C LEU A 106 -9.79 -1.07 22.49
N GLN A 107 -9.55 -0.78 23.78
CA GLN A 107 -10.29 -1.37 24.90
C GLN A 107 -11.79 -1.07 24.78
N TYR A 108 -12.14 0.20 24.50
CA TYR A 108 -13.54 0.60 24.35
C TYR A 108 -14.23 -0.10 23.18
N LEU A 109 -13.57 -0.14 22.02
CA LEU A 109 -14.11 -0.86 20.87
C LEU A 109 -14.31 -2.35 21.19
N LYS A 110 -13.34 -2.98 21.86
CA LYS A 110 -13.46 -4.39 22.25
C LYS A 110 -14.63 -4.63 23.20
N ARG A 111 -14.86 -3.74 24.18
CA ARG A 111 -16.03 -3.81 25.07
C ARG A 111 -17.33 -3.74 24.31
N VAL A 112 -17.48 -2.74 23.42
CA VAL A 112 -18.72 -2.57 22.64
C VAL A 112 -19.02 -3.78 21.78
N VAL A 113 -18.02 -4.29 21.05
CA VAL A 113 -18.18 -5.47 20.20
C VAL A 113 -18.54 -6.70 21.03
N TYR A 114 -17.89 -6.87 22.19
CA TYR A 114 -18.17 -8.00 23.09
C TYR A 114 -19.53 -7.91 23.76
N GLU A 115 -19.98 -6.74 24.18
CA GLU A 115 -21.33 -6.51 24.71
C GLU A 115 -22.41 -6.86 23.69
N LEU A 116 -22.21 -6.47 22.41
CA LEU A 116 -23.12 -6.83 21.32
C LEU A 116 -23.09 -8.34 21.03
N TYR A 117 -21.93 -8.98 21.20
CA TYR A 117 -21.83 -10.44 21.07
C TYR A 117 -22.60 -11.19 22.17
N GLN A 118 -22.55 -10.69 23.42
CA GLN A 118 -23.30 -11.27 24.54
C GLN A 118 -24.80 -11.02 24.47
N ALA A 119 -25.23 -9.94 23.80
CA ALA A 119 -26.63 -9.55 23.67
C ALA A 119 -26.98 -9.15 22.22
N PRO A 120 -26.93 -10.10 21.25
CA PRO A 120 -27.10 -9.82 19.83
C PRO A 120 -28.48 -9.26 19.47
N GLU A 121 -29.49 -9.41 20.31
CA GLU A 121 -30.79 -8.77 20.16
C GLU A 121 -30.72 -7.24 20.22
N GLN A 122 -29.67 -6.67 20.76
CA GLN A 122 -29.47 -5.20 20.72
C GLN A 122 -29.16 -4.73 19.29
N ILE A 123 -28.51 -5.53 18.45
CA ILE A 123 -28.24 -5.25 17.05
C ILE A 123 -29.57 -5.12 16.28
N LEU A 124 -30.53 -5.96 16.60
CA LEU A 124 -31.86 -5.93 15.97
C LEU A 124 -32.68 -4.66 16.31
N ARG A 125 -32.28 -3.93 17.34
CA ARG A 125 -32.90 -2.67 17.77
C ARG A 125 -32.26 -1.43 17.16
N ILE A 126 -31.17 -1.58 16.45
CA ILE A 126 -30.47 -0.44 15.82
C ILE A 126 -31.34 0.11 14.69
N PRO A 127 -31.69 1.42 14.69
CA PRO A 127 -32.49 2.00 13.65
C PRO A 127 -31.90 1.81 12.26
N GLY A 128 -32.69 1.35 11.31
CA GLY A 128 -32.25 1.10 9.93
C GLY A 128 -31.67 -0.31 9.70
N MET A 129 -31.45 -1.11 10.75
CA MET A 129 -31.11 -2.53 10.60
C MET A 129 -32.36 -3.38 10.45
N SER A 130 -32.39 -4.24 9.44
CA SER A 130 -33.44 -5.22 9.23
C SER A 130 -32.84 -6.57 8.85
N PHE A 131 -33.34 -7.62 9.46
CA PHE A 131 -32.98 -9.01 9.16
C PHE A 131 -34.25 -9.80 8.87
N ASP A 132 -34.21 -10.64 7.86
CA ASP A 132 -35.33 -11.50 7.47
C ASP A 132 -35.31 -12.84 8.22
N GLY A 133 -36.46 -13.47 8.36
CA GLY A 133 -36.58 -14.82 8.93
C GLY A 133 -37.21 -14.86 10.35
N SER A 134 -37.09 -16.02 10.97
CA SER A 134 -37.52 -16.26 12.36
C SER A 134 -36.66 -15.48 13.37
N PRO A 135 -37.08 -15.32 14.61
CA PRO A 135 -36.26 -14.67 15.65
C PRO A 135 -34.85 -15.29 15.82
N GLU A 136 -34.75 -16.61 15.69
CA GLU A 136 -33.47 -17.33 15.79
C GLU A 136 -32.57 -17.06 14.59
N GLU A 137 -33.15 -17.04 13.38
CA GLU A 137 -32.42 -16.71 12.15
C GLU A 137 -31.91 -15.25 12.15
N LYS A 138 -32.69 -14.32 12.70
CA LYS A 138 -32.31 -12.91 12.88
C LYS A 138 -31.12 -12.77 13.84
N ILE A 139 -31.12 -13.47 14.97
CA ILE A 139 -30.01 -13.49 15.92
C ILE A 139 -28.77 -14.09 15.27
N ALA A 140 -28.89 -15.20 14.55
CA ALA A 140 -27.77 -15.81 13.83
C ALA A 140 -27.20 -14.88 12.74
N ALA A 141 -28.04 -14.11 12.05
CA ALA A 141 -27.61 -13.13 11.08
C ALA A 141 -26.89 -11.93 11.74
N ALA A 142 -27.39 -11.46 12.89
CA ALA A 142 -26.74 -10.42 13.68
C ALA A 142 -25.35 -10.85 14.19
N LEU A 143 -25.21 -12.09 14.65
CA LEU A 143 -23.92 -12.64 15.06
C LEU A 143 -22.93 -12.76 13.88
N ARG A 144 -23.39 -13.22 12.71
CA ARG A 144 -22.56 -13.25 11.49
C ARG A 144 -22.12 -11.86 11.06
N LEU A 145 -22.98 -10.84 11.17
CA LEU A 145 -22.59 -9.46 10.92
C LEU A 145 -21.52 -9.00 11.90
N LEU A 146 -21.66 -9.37 13.20
CA LEU A 146 -20.71 -8.98 14.23
C LEU A 146 -19.32 -9.60 14.03
N GLU A 147 -19.23 -10.79 13.46
CA GLU A 147 -17.95 -11.40 13.10
C GLU A 147 -17.12 -10.55 12.14
N ASP A 148 -17.77 -9.81 11.23
CA ASP A 148 -17.10 -8.89 10.32
C ASP A 148 -16.58 -7.61 11.05
N TYR A 149 -16.95 -7.39 12.32
CA TYR A 149 -16.44 -6.32 13.19
C TYR A 149 -15.57 -6.83 14.37
N TRP A 150 -15.26 -8.14 14.39
CA TRP A 150 -14.52 -8.72 15.51
C TRP A 150 -13.03 -8.38 15.50
N ILE A 151 -12.43 -8.29 14.32
CA ILE A 151 -11.01 -7.99 14.17
C ILE A 151 -10.80 -6.49 14.04
N ILE A 152 -9.99 -5.93 14.95
CA ILE A 152 -9.63 -4.51 14.93
C ILE A 152 -8.27 -4.37 14.23
N LEU A 153 -8.23 -3.58 13.16
CA LEU A 153 -7.00 -3.24 12.44
C LEU A 153 -6.38 -1.97 13.04
N GLU A 154 -5.23 -2.09 13.67
CA GLU A 154 -4.48 -0.96 14.23
C GLU A 154 -3.28 -0.65 13.33
N TYR A 155 -3.19 0.59 12.86
CA TYR A 155 -2.17 1.03 11.92
C TYR A 155 -1.17 1.98 12.57
N ASN A 156 0.11 1.62 12.45
CA ASN A 156 1.24 2.39 12.97
C ASN A 156 2.14 2.89 11.84
N ASN A 157 2.67 4.10 11.99
CA ASN A 157 3.64 4.63 11.02
C ASN A 157 5.01 3.93 11.11
N VAL A 158 5.38 3.46 12.30
CA VAL A 158 6.65 2.77 12.54
C VAL A 158 6.48 1.60 13.52
N LYS A 159 7.30 0.57 13.39
CA LYS A 159 7.27 -0.63 14.24
C LYS A 159 7.36 -0.35 15.74
N MET A 160 8.14 0.67 16.13
CA MET A 160 8.31 1.05 17.53
C MET A 160 6.99 1.50 18.17
N GLU A 161 6.10 2.14 17.41
CA GLU A 161 4.77 2.56 17.87
C GLU A 161 3.88 1.34 18.12
N SER A 162 3.85 0.41 17.18
CA SER A 162 3.16 -0.87 17.32
C SER A 162 3.59 -1.60 18.61
N ASN A 163 4.91 -1.71 18.86
CA ASN A 163 5.40 -2.37 20.07
C ASN A 163 4.97 -1.64 21.35
N ARG A 164 4.92 -0.30 21.34
CA ARG A 164 4.44 0.48 22.50
C ARG A 164 2.95 0.29 22.76
N VAL A 165 2.15 0.23 21.71
CA VAL A 165 0.71 -0.06 21.84
C VAL A 165 0.52 -1.46 22.42
N LEU A 166 1.20 -2.48 21.87
CA LEU A 166 1.09 -3.85 22.37
C LEU A 166 1.50 -3.97 23.85
N GLN A 167 2.58 -3.30 24.25
CA GLN A 167 3.00 -3.26 25.64
C GLN A 167 1.94 -2.57 26.53
N ALA A 168 1.31 -1.49 26.07
CA ALA A 168 0.23 -0.83 26.80
C ALA A 168 -1.05 -1.67 26.90
N LEU A 169 -1.26 -2.59 25.93
CA LEU A 169 -2.38 -3.55 25.98
C LEU A 169 -2.16 -4.65 27.00
N GLU A 170 -0.92 -5.12 27.21
CA GLU A 170 -0.63 -6.20 28.16
C GLU A 170 -1.04 -5.81 29.58
N ASP A 171 -0.72 -4.61 30.03
CA ASP A 171 -1.07 -4.06 31.34
C ASP A 171 -1.20 -2.52 31.27
N PRO A 172 -2.33 -1.90 31.70
CA PRO A 172 -3.46 -2.52 32.45
C PRO A 172 -4.63 -3.01 31.59
N ILE A 173 -4.64 -2.77 30.26
CA ILE A 173 -5.84 -2.91 29.41
C ILE A 173 -6.40 -4.35 29.43
N ASN A 174 -5.57 -5.34 29.12
CA ASN A 174 -6.02 -6.74 29.11
C ASN A 174 -6.34 -7.26 30.51
N THR A 175 -5.65 -6.77 31.52
CA THR A 175 -5.95 -7.10 32.93
C THR A 175 -7.35 -6.62 33.29
N GLU A 176 -7.74 -5.42 32.90
CA GLU A 176 -9.08 -4.88 33.13
C GLU A 176 -10.15 -5.64 32.33
N LEU A 177 -9.91 -5.91 31.04
CA LEU A 177 -10.85 -6.68 30.21
C LEU A 177 -11.11 -8.08 30.79
N ILE A 178 -10.06 -8.77 31.22
CA ILE A 178 -10.19 -10.11 31.85
C ILE A 178 -10.96 -10.02 33.17
N ALA A 179 -10.72 -9.01 34.00
CA ALA A 179 -11.45 -8.80 35.25
C ALA A 179 -12.96 -8.55 35.01
N GLU A 180 -13.32 -8.00 33.86
CA GLU A 180 -14.71 -7.79 33.42
C GLU A 180 -15.31 -9.03 32.72
N GLY A 181 -14.55 -10.12 32.55
CA GLY A 181 -14.99 -11.32 31.85
C GLY A 181 -14.97 -11.17 30.32
N ILE A 182 -14.27 -10.16 29.81
CA ILE A 182 -14.12 -9.88 28.38
C ILE A 182 -12.84 -10.53 27.86
N GLN A 183 -12.91 -11.13 26.68
CA GLN A 183 -11.74 -11.69 26.01
C GLN A 183 -10.67 -10.58 25.79
N PRO A 184 -9.40 -10.80 26.15
CA PRO A 184 -8.34 -9.84 25.97
C PRO A 184 -8.10 -9.50 24.48
N LEU A 185 -7.46 -8.37 24.24
CA LEU A 185 -6.96 -8.00 22.91
C LEU A 185 -5.68 -8.82 22.64
N ILE A 186 -5.75 -9.72 21.68
CA ILE A 186 -4.64 -10.56 21.23
C ILE A 186 -4.28 -10.11 19.83
N ALA A 187 -3.08 -9.56 19.68
CA ALA A 187 -2.64 -8.97 18.43
C ALA A 187 -1.75 -9.91 17.61
N LYS A 188 -2.03 -10.02 16.32
CA LYS A 188 -1.12 -10.51 15.30
C LYS A 188 -0.37 -9.35 14.70
N LYS A 189 0.97 -9.40 14.68
CA LYS A 189 1.79 -8.37 14.03
C LYS A 189 1.80 -8.58 12.52
N MET A 190 1.77 -7.47 11.76
CA MET A 190 1.96 -7.44 10.32
C MET A 190 2.84 -6.23 9.98
N THR A 191 4.14 -6.44 9.99
CA THR A 191 5.15 -5.39 9.83
C THR A 191 6.08 -5.70 8.66
N GLY A 192 6.94 -4.76 8.27
CA GLY A 192 7.91 -4.99 7.18
C GLY A 192 8.98 -6.06 7.46
N ASP A 193 8.99 -6.70 8.65
CA ASP A 193 9.85 -7.85 8.94
C ASP A 193 9.20 -9.18 8.54
N ASP A 194 7.87 -9.19 8.41
CA ASP A 194 7.12 -10.38 8.04
C ASP A 194 7.27 -10.64 6.55
N THR A 195 7.42 -11.89 6.17
CA THR A 195 7.47 -12.28 4.77
C THR A 195 6.10 -12.14 4.12
N PHE A 196 6.07 -11.92 2.82
CA PHE A 196 4.82 -11.86 2.06
C PHE A 196 3.96 -13.13 2.23
N GLN A 197 4.61 -14.30 2.41
CA GLN A 197 3.91 -15.57 2.65
C GLN A 197 3.22 -15.59 4.00
N GLU A 198 3.84 -15.11 5.07
CA GLU A 198 3.26 -15.02 6.42
C GLU A 198 2.08 -14.06 6.45
N VAL A 199 2.22 -12.88 5.83
CA VAL A 199 1.12 -11.92 5.68
C VAL A 199 -0.05 -12.56 4.94
N ARG A 200 0.21 -13.20 3.81
CA ARG A 200 -0.82 -13.86 3.01
C ARG A 200 -1.49 -15.02 3.76
N ALA A 201 -0.73 -15.81 4.49
CA ALA A 201 -1.27 -16.89 5.31
C ALA A 201 -2.22 -16.39 6.41
N THR A 202 -1.83 -15.29 7.10
CA THR A 202 -2.68 -14.65 8.13
C THR A 202 -3.98 -14.11 7.53
N LEU A 203 -3.92 -13.47 6.38
CA LEU A 203 -5.12 -12.96 5.72
C LEU A 203 -6.03 -14.05 5.20
N SER A 204 -5.43 -15.10 4.63
CA SER A 204 -6.17 -16.29 4.21
C SER A 204 -6.87 -16.97 5.38
N SER A 205 -6.24 -17.01 6.57
CA SER A 205 -6.89 -17.57 7.77
C SER A 205 -8.11 -16.76 8.21
N ILE A 206 -8.07 -15.42 8.06
CA ILE A 206 -9.21 -14.56 8.37
C ILE A 206 -10.35 -14.74 7.35
N GLU A 207 -10.00 -14.80 6.08
CA GLU A 207 -10.97 -14.86 4.99
C GLU A 207 -11.71 -16.20 4.94
N HIS A 208 -11.01 -17.31 5.22
CA HIS A 208 -11.56 -18.65 5.16
C HIS A 208 -12.06 -19.20 6.51
N ALA A 209 -11.94 -18.43 7.61
CA ALA A 209 -12.50 -18.83 8.89
C ALA A 209 -14.02 -18.99 8.77
N GLU A 210 -14.58 -20.09 9.27
CA GLU A 210 -16.03 -20.25 9.40
C GLU A 210 -16.56 -19.27 10.46
N SER A 211 -15.83 -19.13 11.58
CA SER A 211 -16.05 -18.13 12.61
C SER A 211 -14.72 -17.49 13.03
N VAL A 212 -14.57 -16.19 12.81
CA VAL A 212 -13.36 -15.47 13.26
C VAL A 212 -13.26 -15.40 14.78
N ILE A 213 -14.39 -15.57 15.49
CA ILE A 213 -14.46 -15.54 16.96
C ILE A 213 -13.89 -16.81 17.55
N HIS A 214 -14.11 -17.97 16.90
CA HIS A 214 -13.79 -19.27 17.42
C HIS A 214 -12.55 -19.91 16.78
N ASP A 215 -12.30 -19.61 15.51
CA ASP A 215 -11.26 -20.27 14.73
C ASP A 215 -9.91 -19.55 14.80
N LEU A 216 -9.90 -18.24 15.19
CA LEU A 216 -8.68 -17.47 15.27
C LEU A 216 -8.21 -17.28 16.72
N ASP A 217 -6.90 -17.35 16.92
CA ASP A 217 -6.22 -17.11 18.20
C ASP A 217 -5.90 -15.61 18.44
N PHE A 218 -6.32 -14.71 17.53
CA PHE A 218 -6.16 -13.26 17.63
C PHE A 218 -7.45 -12.55 17.25
N ASN A 219 -7.61 -11.31 17.74
CA ASN A 219 -8.76 -10.44 17.45
C ASN A 219 -8.35 -9.01 17.09
N MET A 220 -7.05 -8.80 16.89
CA MET A 220 -6.46 -7.53 16.50
C MET A 220 -5.30 -7.79 15.54
N ILE A 221 -5.11 -6.89 14.58
CA ILE A 221 -3.93 -6.84 13.74
C ILE A 221 -3.21 -5.53 14.01
N ALA A 222 -1.95 -5.62 14.45
CA ALA A 222 -1.07 -4.47 14.61
C ALA A 222 -0.17 -4.36 13.38
N ALA A 223 -0.51 -3.45 12.46
CA ALA A 223 0.10 -3.35 11.15
C ALA A 223 0.92 -2.06 10.96
N THR A 224 1.83 -2.11 9.99
CA THR A 224 2.48 -0.94 9.39
C THR A 224 2.14 -0.87 7.90
N SER A 225 2.89 -0.13 7.09
CA SER A 225 2.65 0.06 5.65
C SER A 225 2.43 -1.23 4.83
N MET A 226 2.82 -2.40 5.35
CA MET A 226 2.58 -3.69 4.68
C MET A 226 1.11 -3.95 4.37
N ILE A 227 0.19 -3.48 5.23
CA ILE A 227 -1.25 -3.69 5.01
C ILE A 227 -1.81 -2.82 3.89
N SER A 228 -1.14 -1.72 3.54
CA SER A 228 -1.59 -0.86 2.42
C SER A 228 -1.29 -1.47 1.05
N HIS A 229 -0.49 -2.56 0.96
CA HIS A 229 -0.03 -3.12 -0.29
C HIS A 229 -0.51 -4.57 -0.49
N GLY A 230 -1.32 -4.78 -1.54
CA GLY A 230 -1.63 -6.13 -2.05
C GLY A 230 -2.44 -7.06 -1.14
N VAL A 231 -3.03 -6.54 -0.08
CA VAL A 231 -3.81 -7.29 0.90
C VAL A 231 -5.29 -7.08 0.66
N ASP A 232 -6.01 -8.14 0.41
CA ASP A 232 -7.45 -8.13 0.24
C ASP A 232 -8.10 -9.00 1.32
N ALA A 233 -8.90 -8.39 2.20
CA ALA A 233 -9.72 -9.09 3.17
C ALA A 233 -11.00 -8.28 3.40
N ASP A 234 -12.13 -8.90 3.11
CA ASP A 234 -13.45 -8.24 3.18
C ASP A 234 -14.00 -8.13 4.61
N ARG A 235 -13.34 -8.80 5.57
CA ARG A 235 -13.77 -8.88 6.98
C ARG A 235 -13.21 -7.79 7.88
N PHE A 236 -12.61 -6.73 7.32
CA PHE A 236 -12.14 -5.59 8.11
C PHE A 236 -13.16 -4.47 8.08
N ASN A 237 -13.78 -4.18 9.23
CA ASN A 237 -14.72 -3.07 9.36
C ASN A 237 -14.39 -2.13 10.52
N LEU A 238 -13.37 -2.43 11.34
CA LEU A 238 -12.86 -1.54 12.39
C LEU A 238 -11.38 -1.24 12.14
N MET A 239 -11.03 0.04 12.09
CA MET A 239 -9.65 0.47 11.94
C MET A 239 -9.32 1.65 12.84
N MET A 240 -8.08 1.68 13.32
CA MET A 240 -7.55 2.77 14.14
C MET A 240 -6.16 3.16 13.66
N PHE A 241 -5.93 4.46 13.51
CA PHE A 241 -4.62 5.02 13.16
C PHE A 241 -3.91 5.61 14.36
N TYR A 242 -2.65 5.22 14.56
CA TYR A 242 -1.73 5.87 15.48
C TYR A 242 -1.04 7.06 14.81
N GLY A 243 -1.70 8.19 14.75
CA GLY A 243 -1.29 9.35 13.97
C GLY A 243 -1.53 9.17 12.46
N MET A 244 -1.58 10.27 11.75
CA MET A 244 -1.75 10.23 10.29
C MET A 244 -0.52 9.64 9.60
N PRO A 245 -0.68 8.81 8.56
CA PRO A 245 0.41 8.32 7.73
C PRO A 245 1.27 9.43 7.12
N GLY A 246 2.48 9.06 6.70
CA GLY A 246 3.47 9.96 6.16
C GLY A 246 3.01 10.71 4.91
N ASN A 247 2.20 10.07 4.08
CA ASN A 247 1.63 10.64 2.86
C ASN A 247 0.14 10.29 2.71
N THR A 248 -0.57 11.10 1.94
CA THR A 248 -2.02 10.97 1.74
C THR A 248 -2.38 9.69 0.98
N ALA A 249 -1.55 9.25 0.04
CA ALA A 249 -1.77 8.01 -0.71
C ALA A 249 -1.78 6.79 0.22
N GLU A 250 -0.81 6.69 1.13
CA GLU A 250 -0.73 5.61 2.12
C GLU A 250 -1.94 5.59 3.06
N TYR A 251 -2.39 6.77 3.50
CA TYR A 251 -3.60 6.90 4.31
C TYR A 251 -4.84 6.37 3.55
N ILE A 252 -5.06 6.81 2.30
CA ILE A 252 -6.18 6.38 1.48
C ILE A 252 -6.15 4.87 1.26
N GLN A 253 -4.99 4.30 0.95
CA GLN A 253 -4.83 2.87 0.70
C GLN A 253 -5.04 2.02 1.95
N ALA A 254 -4.59 2.50 3.11
CA ALA A 254 -4.76 1.78 4.37
C ALA A 254 -6.24 1.73 4.78
N TYR A 255 -6.92 2.89 4.90
CA TYR A 255 -8.33 2.88 5.33
C TYR A 255 -9.28 2.29 4.27
N SER A 256 -8.91 2.27 2.98
CA SER A 256 -9.72 1.64 1.94
C SER A 256 -9.86 0.12 2.09
N ARG A 257 -9.03 -0.50 2.94
CA ARG A 257 -9.13 -1.92 3.31
C ARG A 257 -10.32 -2.21 4.22
N VAL A 258 -10.88 -1.18 4.83
CA VAL A 258 -12.00 -1.29 5.78
C VAL A 258 -13.30 -0.85 5.12
N GLY A 259 -14.41 -1.51 5.44
CA GLY A 259 -15.72 -1.13 4.95
C GLY A 259 -15.96 -1.51 3.48
N ARG A 260 -15.59 -2.72 3.09
CA ARG A 260 -15.85 -3.23 1.73
C ARG A 260 -17.21 -3.89 1.59
N LYS A 261 -17.59 -4.66 2.59
CA LYS A 261 -18.86 -5.40 2.62
C LYS A 261 -19.90 -4.72 3.48
N HIS A 262 -19.49 -4.16 4.60
CA HIS A 262 -20.34 -3.45 5.54
C HIS A 262 -19.72 -2.09 5.87
N THR A 263 -20.52 -1.14 6.36
CA THR A 263 -20.03 0.20 6.74
C THR A 263 -18.86 0.09 7.72
N GLY A 264 -17.69 0.54 7.29
CA GLY A 264 -16.49 0.54 8.12
C GLY A 264 -16.42 1.72 9.07
N VAL A 265 -15.73 1.54 10.21
CA VAL A 265 -15.43 2.61 11.16
C VAL A 265 -13.92 2.80 11.23
N VAL A 266 -13.48 4.02 10.95
CA VAL A 266 -12.07 4.41 10.98
C VAL A 266 -11.89 5.48 12.04
N ILE A 267 -10.95 5.28 12.97
CA ILE A 267 -10.64 6.21 14.04
C ILE A 267 -9.22 6.74 13.85
N ASP A 268 -9.11 8.04 13.55
CA ASP A 268 -7.84 8.73 13.39
C ASP A 268 -7.45 9.40 14.72
N ILE A 269 -6.48 8.82 15.43
CA ILE A 269 -5.95 9.39 16.67
C ILE A 269 -4.72 10.22 16.33
N MET A 270 -4.91 11.54 16.25
CA MET A 270 -3.89 12.48 15.78
C MET A 270 -2.94 12.91 16.89
N ARG A 271 -1.67 13.11 16.55
CA ARG A 271 -0.64 13.57 17.51
C ARG A 271 -0.72 15.07 17.71
N PRO A 272 -0.99 15.56 18.94
CA PRO A 272 -1.03 16.99 19.21
C PRO A 272 0.31 17.71 18.97
N SER A 273 1.43 16.99 19.05
CA SER A 273 2.78 17.53 18.87
C SER A 273 3.27 17.56 17.41
N ARG A 274 2.54 16.93 16.48
CA ARG A 274 2.92 16.86 15.06
C ARG A 274 2.13 17.87 14.25
N GLU A 275 2.77 18.85 13.65
CA GLU A 275 2.12 19.92 12.87
C GLU A 275 1.20 19.38 11.76
N LYS A 276 1.64 18.32 11.07
CA LYS A 276 0.85 17.67 10.03
C LYS A 276 -0.48 17.14 10.58
N ASP A 277 -0.45 16.44 11.72
CA ASP A 277 -1.64 15.89 12.35
C ASP A 277 -2.58 17.00 12.85
N GLN A 278 -2.02 18.09 13.40
CA GLN A 278 -2.81 19.26 13.80
C GLN A 278 -3.49 19.93 12.60
N SER A 279 -2.80 20.03 11.47
CA SER A 279 -3.37 20.56 10.21
C SER A 279 -4.52 19.71 9.71
N TYR A 280 -4.37 18.39 9.72
CA TYR A 280 -5.44 17.47 9.34
C TYR A 280 -6.64 17.56 10.29
N LEU A 281 -6.42 17.60 11.61
CA LEU A 281 -7.48 17.75 12.59
C LEU A 281 -8.27 19.04 12.39
N LYS A 282 -7.56 20.15 12.22
CA LYS A 282 -8.18 21.47 12.01
C LYS A 282 -9.05 21.52 10.74
N ASN A 283 -8.64 20.80 9.71
CA ASN A 283 -9.32 20.79 8.41
C ASN A 283 -9.96 19.42 8.09
N PHE A 284 -10.31 18.64 9.12
CA PHE A 284 -10.64 17.22 8.99
C PHE A 284 -11.69 16.92 7.90
N VAL A 285 -12.82 17.60 7.95
CA VAL A 285 -13.90 17.42 6.97
C VAL A 285 -13.43 17.81 5.57
N LYS A 286 -12.79 18.97 5.42
CA LYS A 286 -12.28 19.44 4.15
C LYS A 286 -11.19 18.54 3.56
N PHE A 287 -10.31 18.03 4.40
CA PHE A 287 -9.30 17.07 3.97
C PHE A 287 -9.94 15.82 3.37
N HIS A 288 -10.96 15.25 4.04
CA HIS A 288 -11.64 14.05 3.55
C HIS A 288 -12.50 14.30 2.30
N GLU A 289 -13.08 15.50 2.17
CA GLU A 289 -13.81 15.92 0.99
C GLU A 289 -12.91 15.99 -0.26
N TYR A 290 -11.66 16.47 -0.09
CA TYR A 290 -10.72 16.73 -1.19
C TYR A 290 -9.50 15.82 -1.22
N LYS A 291 -9.47 14.75 -0.43
CA LYS A 291 -8.29 13.88 -0.24
C LYS A 291 -7.69 13.35 -1.54
N ASP A 292 -8.53 13.05 -2.54
CA ASP A 292 -8.09 12.48 -3.82
C ASP A 292 -7.32 13.50 -4.68
N ILE A 293 -7.54 14.79 -4.44
CA ILE A 293 -6.80 15.89 -5.06
C ILE A 293 -5.54 16.23 -4.25
N LEU A 294 -5.58 15.98 -2.94
CA LEU A 294 -4.49 16.28 -2.00
C LEU A 294 -3.44 15.17 -1.91
N VAL A 295 -3.43 14.23 -2.86
CA VAL A 295 -2.40 13.20 -2.95
C VAL A 295 -1.07 13.84 -3.33
N ASP A 296 -0.03 13.54 -2.54
CA ASP A 296 1.33 14.03 -2.78
C ASP A 296 1.86 13.51 -4.12
N SER A 297 2.60 14.36 -4.84
CA SER A 297 3.27 13.94 -6.08
C SER A 297 4.39 12.95 -5.77
N VAL A 298 4.56 11.98 -6.66
CA VAL A 298 5.65 11.00 -6.56
C VAL A 298 6.95 11.64 -7.07
N SER A 299 7.93 11.78 -6.18
CA SER A 299 9.25 12.30 -6.59
C SER A 299 10.13 11.17 -7.12
N ILE A 300 10.62 11.33 -8.34
CA ILE A 300 11.60 10.44 -8.98
C ILE A 300 12.70 11.33 -9.56
N ASN A 301 13.93 11.11 -9.12
CA ASN A 301 15.11 11.74 -9.73
C ASN A 301 16.00 10.66 -10.33
N ARG A 302 15.76 10.31 -11.58
CA ARG A 302 16.55 9.30 -12.30
C ARG A 302 18.03 9.69 -12.45
N TRP A 303 18.34 10.98 -12.46
CA TRP A 303 19.69 11.50 -12.61
C TRP A 303 20.42 11.74 -11.28
N ALA A 304 19.85 11.27 -10.17
CA ALA A 304 20.57 11.28 -8.90
C ALA A 304 21.87 10.47 -9.00
N THR A 305 22.99 11.03 -8.57
CA THR A 305 24.31 10.40 -8.68
C THR A 305 24.31 8.95 -8.17
N LYS A 306 23.70 8.71 -7.01
CA LYS A 306 23.58 7.35 -6.44
C LYS A 306 22.72 6.40 -7.28
N ALA A 307 21.69 6.88 -7.95
CA ALA A 307 20.89 6.05 -8.85
C ALA A 307 21.73 5.60 -10.04
N VAL A 308 22.44 6.54 -10.67
CA VAL A 308 23.36 6.23 -11.80
C VAL A 308 24.47 5.28 -11.37
N GLU A 309 25.18 5.59 -10.26
CA GLU A 309 26.27 4.74 -9.75
C GLU A 309 25.83 3.30 -9.48
N ASN A 310 24.63 3.11 -8.92
CA ASN A 310 24.13 1.79 -8.55
C ASN A 310 23.56 1.01 -9.74
N THR A 311 23.02 1.69 -10.75
CA THR A 311 22.41 1.02 -11.93
C THR A 311 23.39 0.81 -13.07
N LEU A 312 24.39 1.67 -13.24
CA LEU A 312 25.34 1.61 -14.35
C LEU A 312 26.05 0.26 -14.49
N PRO A 313 26.55 -0.40 -13.42
CA PRO A 313 27.16 -1.72 -13.55
C PRO A 313 26.20 -2.77 -14.13
N GLY A 314 24.94 -2.76 -13.70
CA GLY A 314 23.89 -3.66 -14.21
C GLY A 314 23.55 -3.39 -15.68
N ILE A 315 23.47 -2.13 -16.08
CA ILE A 315 23.24 -1.72 -17.47
C ILE A 315 24.39 -2.17 -18.37
N LEU A 316 25.64 -1.92 -17.96
CA LEU A 316 26.82 -2.32 -18.73
C LEU A 316 26.92 -3.85 -18.83
N SER A 317 26.66 -4.58 -17.74
CA SER A 317 26.64 -6.04 -17.76
C SER A 317 25.56 -6.56 -18.70
N SER A 318 24.37 -5.97 -18.68
CA SER A 318 23.26 -6.34 -19.56
C SER A 318 23.58 -6.06 -21.04
N LEU A 319 24.25 -4.95 -21.35
CA LEU A 319 24.73 -4.65 -22.69
C LEU A 319 25.74 -5.67 -23.18
N ILE A 320 26.71 -6.04 -22.35
CA ILE A 320 27.72 -7.04 -22.70
C ILE A 320 27.07 -8.38 -23.00
N LEU A 321 26.16 -8.85 -22.15
CA LEU A 321 25.56 -10.17 -22.25
C LEU A 321 24.46 -10.28 -23.33
N ASN A 322 23.71 -9.21 -23.58
CA ASN A 322 22.57 -9.30 -24.49
C ASN A 322 22.78 -8.62 -25.84
N TYR A 323 23.62 -7.60 -25.90
CA TYR A 323 23.89 -6.90 -27.16
C TYR A 323 25.22 -7.36 -27.78
N TYR A 324 26.33 -7.22 -27.08
CA TYR A 324 27.65 -7.51 -27.66
C TYR A 324 27.85 -9.01 -27.92
N GLU A 325 27.32 -9.90 -27.07
CA GLU A 325 27.37 -11.33 -27.32
C GLU A 325 26.56 -11.72 -28.57
N TYR A 326 25.40 -11.10 -28.76
CA TYR A 326 24.50 -11.35 -29.89
C TYR A 326 25.02 -10.72 -31.19
N GLU A 327 25.32 -9.41 -31.20
CA GLU A 327 25.72 -8.65 -32.40
C GLU A 327 27.10 -9.01 -32.93
N LEU A 328 28.04 -9.27 -32.06
CA LEU A 328 29.39 -9.60 -32.46
C LEU A 328 29.58 -11.07 -32.83
N GLN A 329 28.56 -11.92 -32.67
CA GLN A 329 28.58 -13.37 -32.88
C GLN A 329 29.88 -13.96 -32.36
N PHE A 330 30.15 -13.79 -31.07
CA PHE A 330 31.47 -13.97 -30.48
C PHE A 330 32.15 -15.27 -30.89
N SER A 331 33.05 -15.17 -31.83
CA SER A 331 34.09 -16.17 -32.04
C SER A 331 35.05 -16.32 -30.85
N ILE A 332 34.86 -15.55 -29.80
CA ILE A 332 35.74 -15.44 -28.64
C ILE A 332 35.30 -16.36 -27.49
N GLY A 333 34.05 -16.88 -27.54
CA GLY A 333 33.48 -17.72 -26.50
C GLY A 333 32.36 -17.04 -25.71
N ASP A 334 31.93 -17.67 -24.65
CA ASP A 334 30.82 -17.20 -23.81
C ASP A 334 31.28 -16.08 -22.86
N VAL A 335 30.92 -14.82 -23.17
CA VAL A 335 31.32 -13.66 -22.37
C VAL A 335 30.64 -13.62 -20.97
N SER A 336 29.71 -14.51 -20.68
CA SER A 336 29.20 -14.73 -19.33
C SER A 336 30.30 -15.30 -18.41
N LYS A 337 31.33 -15.92 -19.00
CA LYS A 337 32.49 -16.41 -18.28
C LYS A 337 33.56 -15.31 -18.15
N TYR A 338 34.01 -15.09 -16.91
CA TYR A 338 35.01 -14.06 -16.59
C TYR A 338 36.28 -14.11 -17.48
N GLY A 339 36.74 -15.31 -17.80
CA GLY A 339 37.96 -15.49 -18.65
C GLY A 339 37.75 -14.98 -20.08
N ASP A 340 36.61 -15.25 -20.68
CA ASP A 340 36.30 -14.85 -22.05
C ASP A 340 35.97 -13.35 -22.11
N LEU A 341 35.26 -12.80 -21.13
CA LEU A 341 35.06 -11.36 -21.00
C LEU A 341 36.42 -10.62 -20.85
N LYS A 342 37.29 -11.10 -19.99
CA LYS A 342 38.65 -10.54 -19.83
C LYS A 342 39.41 -10.57 -21.13
N LYS A 343 39.32 -11.65 -21.88
CA LYS A 343 39.97 -11.79 -23.20
C LYS A 343 39.39 -10.78 -24.19
N ALA A 344 38.04 -10.64 -24.28
CA ALA A 344 37.37 -9.68 -25.16
C ALA A 344 37.82 -8.23 -24.87
N LEU A 345 37.92 -7.86 -23.59
CA LEU A 345 38.44 -6.55 -23.18
C LEU A 345 39.91 -6.38 -23.51
N THR A 346 40.77 -7.43 -23.34
CA THR A 346 42.19 -7.35 -23.58
C THR A 346 42.52 -7.21 -25.07
N VAL A 347 41.80 -7.91 -25.95
CA VAL A 347 42.00 -7.83 -27.40
C VAL A 347 41.29 -6.64 -28.05
N GLY A 348 40.56 -5.84 -27.26
CA GLY A 348 39.86 -4.65 -27.74
C GLY A 348 38.58 -4.95 -28.51
N ALA A 349 38.06 -6.15 -28.44
CA ALA A 349 36.74 -6.49 -29.04
C ALA A 349 35.59 -5.73 -28.34
N ILE A 350 35.71 -5.46 -27.04
CA ILE A 350 34.87 -4.55 -26.27
C ILE A 350 35.80 -3.52 -25.62
N THR A 351 35.54 -2.24 -25.83
CA THR A 351 36.30 -1.14 -25.22
C THR A 351 35.41 -0.30 -24.30
N ALA A 352 36.03 0.41 -23.36
CA ALA A 352 35.34 1.35 -22.50
C ALA A 352 34.62 2.47 -23.29
N ASP A 353 35.26 2.94 -24.37
CA ASP A 353 34.68 3.98 -25.24
C ASP A 353 33.48 3.45 -26.03
N MET A 354 33.49 2.20 -26.48
CA MET A 354 32.35 1.56 -27.10
C MET A 354 31.14 1.52 -26.11
N LEU A 355 31.37 1.03 -24.90
CA LEU A 355 30.35 0.96 -23.87
C LEU A 355 29.79 2.35 -23.51
N LYS A 356 30.68 3.33 -23.35
CA LYS A 356 30.30 4.72 -23.08
C LYS A 356 29.46 5.31 -24.21
N ASN A 357 29.89 5.18 -25.45
CA ASN A 357 29.16 5.71 -26.60
C ASN A 357 27.83 4.99 -26.78
N HIS A 358 27.79 3.70 -26.50
CA HIS A 358 26.54 2.94 -26.57
C HIS A 358 25.55 3.38 -25.48
N ALA A 359 26.00 3.50 -24.24
CA ALA A 359 25.17 4.04 -23.17
C ALA A 359 24.63 5.43 -23.52
N HIS A 360 25.50 6.30 -24.08
CA HIS A 360 25.08 7.61 -24.54
C HIS A 360 24.01 7.57 -25.66
N HIS A 361 24.13 6.59 -26.57
CA HIS A 361 23.14 6.37 -27.62
C HIS A 361 21.79 5.89 -27.07
N ILE A 362 21.79 4.98 -26.10
CA ILE A 362 20.56 4.50 -25.43
C ILE A 362 19.77 5.68 -24.84
N TYR A 363 20.44 6.55 -24.10
CA TYR A 363 19.76 7.70 -23.48
C TYR A 363 19.36 8.79 -24.47
N LYS A 364 20.02 8.93 -25.62
CA LYS A 364 19.60 9.84 -26.69
C LYS A 364 18.39 9.32 -27.46
N CYS A 365 18.29 8.01 -27.64
CA CYS A 365 17.11 7.42 -28.30
C CYS A 365 15.83 7.61 -27.48
N SER A 366 15.95 7.81 -26.17
CA SER A 366 14.82 8.11 -25.29
C SER A 366 14.35 9.57 -25.36
N ASP A 367 15.21 10.51 -25.79
CA ASP A 367 14.89 11.94 -25.83
C ASP A 367 14.13 12.36 -27.11
N ASN A 368 14.08 11.51 -28.12
CA ASN A 368 13.53 11.84 -29.45
C ASN A 368 12.10 11.32 -29.68
N ASP A 369 11.47 10.71 -28.68
CA ASP A 369 10.13 10.17 -28.72
C ASP A 369 9.17 10.95 -27.78
#